data_b9aefa3699168e128e677a27de97bd62
#
_entry.id   b9aefa3699168e128e677a27de97bd62
#
_cell.length_a   1.000
_cell.length_b   1.000
_cell.length_c   1.000
_cell.angle_alpha   90.00
_cell.angle_beta   90.00
_cell.angle_gamma   90.00
#
_symmetry.space_group_name_H-M   'P 1'
#
loop_
_entity.id
_entity.type
_entity.pdbx_description
1 polymer ?
#
loop_
_entity_poly.entity_id
_entity_poly.type
_entity_poly.pdbx_seq_one_letter_code
_entity_poly.pdbx_strand_id
1 'polypeptide(L)'
;MRWNTVLFDLDGTVTDPKEGITCAVAYALRQQGIIADPDTLTSFIGPPLHESFPELFGLTEEQTDRAVEDFRAYFSRQGWAENIPYKGMAELLESLQGAGLKLVIATSKPEEFALRIMEHFGLAAYFHRICGAQREDRASAQKGSVVADALRRSGTDGPAVMVGDRRFDVAGAHETVSYT
;
A
#
# COMPACT_ATOMS: atom_id res chain seq x y z
N MET A 1 12.27 19.92 16.51
CA MET A 1 12.46 18.80 15.57
C MET A 1 12.53 19.35 14.16
N ARG A 2 13.20 18.63 13.25
CA ARG A 2 13.32 19.06 11.83
C ARG A 2 12.01 18.82 11.07
N TRP A 3 11.21 17.84 11.49
CA TRP A 3 9.96 17.39 10.84
C TRP A 3 8.78 17.54 11.81
N ASN A 4 7.60 17.86 11.30
CA ASN A 4 6.35 17.90 12.08
C ASN A 4 5.34 16.82 11.62
N THR A 5 5.54 16.25 10.43
CA THR A 5 4.69 15.21 9.86
C THR A 5 5.53 14.07 9.33
N VAL A 6 5.11 12.84 9.60
CA VAL A 6 5.67 11.61 9.03
C VAL A 6 4.60 10.93 8.19
N LEU A 7 4.89 10.77 6.91
CA LEU A 7 4.09 10.00 5.96
C LEU A 7 4.65 8.58 5.92
N PHE A 8 3.78 7.58 5.99
CA PHE A 8 4.15 6.18 5.88
C PHE A 8 3.49 5.55 4.66
N ASP A 9 4.24 4.77 3.88
CA ASP A 9 3.62 3.75 3.04
C ASP A 9 3.04 2.63 3.93
N LEU A 10 2.20 1.78 3.37
CA LEU A 10 1.57 0.68 4.10
C LEU A 10 2.27 -0.64 3.83
N ASP A 11 2.15 -1.14 2.59
CA ASP A 11 2.63 -2.46 2.18
C ASP A 11 4.17 -2.47 2.11
N GLY A 12 4.82 -3.30 2.91
CA GLY A 12 6.28 -3.37 3.02
C GLY A 12 6.91 -2.38 4.02
N THR A 13 6.09 -1.50 4.62
CA THR A 13 6.56 -0.47 5.56
C THR A 13 5.90 -0.60 6.93
N VAL A 14 4.58 -0.49 7.01
CA VAL A 14 3.82 -0.67 8.25
C VAL A 14 3.41 -2.12 8.43
N THR A 15 3.03 -2.78 7.33
CA THR A 15 2.59 -4.18 7.33
C THR A 15 3.28 -4.98 6.22
N ASP A 16 3.43 -6.30 6.45
CA ASP A 16 3.84 -7.26 5.43
C ASP A 16 2.59 -7.85 4.74
N PRO A 17 2.32 -7.51 3.49
CA PRO A 17 1.16 -7.98 2.75
C PRO A 17 1.41 -9.31 2.01
N LYS A 18 2.56 -9.95 2.21
CA LYS A 18 3.02 -11.08 1.41
C LYS A 18 1.94 -12.13 1.23
N GLU A 19 1.40 -12.67 2.32
CA GLU A 19 0.43 -13.77 2.28
C GLU A 19 -0.83 -13.39 1.50
N GLY A 20 -1.43 -12.26 1.82
CA GLY A 20 -2.67 -11.81 1.17
C GLY A 20 -2.53 -11.56 -0.33
N ILE A 21 -1.41 -10.97 -0.75
CA ILE A 21 -1.17 -10.69 -2.17
C ILE A 21 -0.84 -11.97 -2.91
N THR A 22 0.09 -12.79 -2.41
CA THR A 22 0.54 -14.00 -3.12
C THR A 22 -0.55 -15.06 -3.19
N CYS A 23 -1.37 -15.22 -2.15
CA CYS A 23 -2.53 -16.11 -2.17
C CYS A 23 -3.61 -15.63 -3.16
N ALA A 24 -3.86 -14.31 -3.22
CA ALA A 24 -4.80 -13.75 -4.19
C ALA A 24 -4.32 -13.95 -5.63
N VAL A 25 -3.02 -13.78 -5.91
CA VAL A 25 -2.43 -14.06 -7.23
C VAL A 25 -2.53 -15.54 -7.57
N ALA A 26 -2.18 -16.44 -6.64
CA ALA A 26 -2.28 -17.88 -6.87
C ALA A 26 -3.73 -18.31 -7.13
N TYR A 27 -4.69 -17.70 -6.43
CA TYR A 27 -6.12 -17.92 -6.70
C TYR A 27 -6.48 -17.47 -8.12
N ALA A 28 -6.11 -16.27 -8.53
CA ALA A 28 -6.40 -15.73 -9.86
C ALA A 28 -5.78 -16.59 -10.98
N LEU A 29 -4.52 -17.00 -10.83
CA LEU A 29 -3.84 -17.90 -11.77
C LEU A 29 -4.54 -19.24 -11.89
N ARG A 30 -5.01 -19.81 -10.76
CA ARG A 30 -5.76 -21.06 -10.76
C ARG A 30 -7.06 -20.98 -11.57
N GLN A 31 -7.76 -19.83 -11.56
CA GLN A 31 -8.95 -19.62 -12.40
C GLN A 31 -8.59 -19.61 -13.90
N GLN A 32 -7.34 -19.29 -14.25
CA GLN A 32 -6.81 -19.38 -15.61
C GLN A 32 -6.19 -20.77 -15.93
N GLY A 33 -6.33 -21.75 -15.03
CA GLY A 33 -5.76 -23.09 -15.19
C GLY A 33 -4.25 -23.19 -14.87
N ILE A 34 -3.66 -22.16 -14.30
CA ILE A 34 -2.23 -22.11 -13.94
C ILE A 34 -2.10 -22.38 -12.44
N ILE A 35 -1.29 -23.38 -12.08
CA ILE A 35 -0.97 -23.69 -10.67
C ILE A 35 0.38 -23.07 -10.35
N ALA A 36 0.40 -22.18 -9.35
CA ALA A 36 1.62 -21.53 -8.85
C ALA A 36 1.66 -21.60 -7.32
N ASP A 37 2.86 -21.78 -6.79
CA ASP A 37 3.11 -21.72 -5.35
C ASP A 37 3.12 -20.24 -4.89
N PRO A 38 2.27 -19.84 -3.91
CA PRO A 38 2.27 -18.48 -3.38
C PRO A 38 3.65 -17.95 -2.98
N ASP A 39 4.51 -18.79 -2.43
CA ASP A 39 5.86 -18.36 -2.01
C ASP A 39 6.75 -17.91 -3.17
N THR A 40 6.43 -18.29 -4.41
CA THR A 40 7.16 -17.87 -5.63
C THR A 40 6.62 -16.58 -6.25
N LEU A 41 5.52 -16.02 -5.73
CA LEU A 41 4.77 -14.92 -6.32
C LEU A 41 5.06 -13.55 -5.69
N THR A 42 6.15 -13.43 -4.94
CA THR A 42 6.51 -12.19 -4.23
C THR A 42 6.79 -11.00 -5.16
N SER A 43 7.12 -11.25 -6.43
CA SER A 43 7.30 -10.21 -7.46
C SER A 43 6.02 -9.42 -7.78
N PHE A 44 4.85 -9.95 -7.42
CA PHE A 44 3.57 -9.24 -7.53
C PHE A 44 3.33 -8.19 -6.44
N ILE A 45 4.14 -8.20 -5.38
CA ILE A 45 3.98 -7.22 -4.30
C ILE A 45 4.49 -5.87 -4.80
N GLY A 46 3.57 -4.96 -5.14
CA GLY A 46 3.82 -3.58 -5.50
C GLY A 46 3.68 -3.19 -6.97
N PRO A 47 4.19 -3.94 -7.96
CA PRO A 47 3.90 -3.61 -9.35
C PRO A 47 2.40 -3.71 -9.67
N PRO A 48 1.92 -2.96 -10.69
CA PRO A 48 0.54 -3.08 -11.15
C PRO A 48 0.25 -4.48 -11.69
N LEU A 49 -0.87 -5.07 -11.29
CA LEU A 49 -1.27 -6.42 -11.70
C LEU A 49 -1.40 -6.56 -13.23
N HIS A 50 -1.90 -5.51 -13.92
CA HIS A 50 -2.03 -5.50 -15.38
C HIS A 50 -0.68 -5.54 -16.12
N GLU A 51 0.41 -5.21 -15.45
CA GLU A 51 1.77 -5.34 -15.98
C GLU A 51 2.37 -6.70 -15.61
N SER A 52 2.19 -7.11 -14.34
CA SER A 52 2.82 -8.32 -13.80
C SER A 52 2.26 -9.62 -14.40
N PHE A 53 0.95 -9.73 -14.61
CA PHE A 53 0.37 -10.95 -15.18
C PHE A 53 0.86 -11.25 -16.60
N PRO A 54 0.86 -10.29 -17.55
CA PRO A 54 1.45 -10.53 -18.87
C PRO A 54 2.95 -10.80 -18.83
N GLU A 55 3.69 -10.01 -18.03
CA GLU A 55 5.16 -10.11 -17.99
C GLU A 55 5.63 -11.45 -17.42
N LEU A 56 5.02 -11.92 -16.33
CA LEU A 56 5.48 -13.10 -15.60
C LEU A 56 4.83 -14.41 -16.06
N PHE A 57 3.60 -14.34 -16.61
CA PHE A 57 2.84 -15.53 -16.99
C PHE A 57 2.35 -15.52 -18.44
N GLY A 58 2.65 -14.48 -19.21
CA GLY A 58 2.27 -14.40 -20.63
C GLY A 58 0.76 -14.35 -20.87
N LEU A 59 -0.03 -13.83 -19.89
CA LEU A 59 -1.47 -13.74 -20.07
C LEU A 59 -1.81 -12.71 -21.14
N THR A 60 -2.81 -13.02 -21.96
CA THR A 60 -3.40 -12.05 -22.90
C THR A 60 -4.11 -10.92 -22.12
N GLU A 61 -4.46 -9.83 -22.81
CA GLU A 61 -5.21 -8.73 -22.21
C GLU A 61 -6.51 -9.22 -21.55
N GLU A 62 -7.31 -10.02 -22.26
CA GLU A 62 -8.57 -10.58 -21.74
C GLU A 62 -8.35 -11.50 -20.53
N GLN A 63 -7.31 -12.34 -20.55
CA GLN A 63 -6.94 -13.18 -19.42
C GLN A 63 -6.46 -12.36 -18.23
N THR A 64 -5.71 -11.30 -18.49
CA THR A 64 -5.23 -10.38 -17.46
C THR A 64 -6.39 -9.66 -16.76
N ASP A 65 -7.36 -9.16 -17.50
CA ASP A 65 -8.54 -8.51 -16.92
C ASP A 65 -9.30 -9.45 -16.01
N ARG A 66 -9.53 -10.69 -16.45
CA ARG A 66 -10.17 -11.72 -15.62
C ARG A 66 -9.34 -12.05 -14.37
N ALA A 67 -8.02 -12.22 -14.52
CA ALA A 67 -7.14 -12.51 -13.40
C ALA A 67 -7.13 -11.37 -12.37
N VAL A 68 -7.19 -10.12 -12.81
CA VAL A 68 -7.31 -8.95 -11.93
C VAL A 68 -8.65 -8.93 -11.19
N GLU A 69 -9.74 -9.31 -11.86
CA GLU A 69 -11.06 -9.44 -11.21
C GLU A 69 -11.05 -10.55 -10.15
N ASP A 70 -10.49 -11.72 -10.48
CA ASP A 70 -10.37 -12.86 -9.57
C ASP A 70 -9.47 -12.52 -8.36
N PHE A 71 -8.34 -11.84 -8.60
CA PHE A 71 -7.49 -11.30 -7.54
C PHE A 71 -8.28 -10.38 -6.61
N ARG A 72 -9.02 -9.42 -7.17
CA ARG A 72 -9.83 -8.46 -6.39
C ARG A 72 -10.92 -9.16 -5.59
N ALA A 73 -11.56 -10.18 -6.16
CA ALA A 73 -12.58 -10.97 -5.48
C ALA A 73 -12.02 -11.69 -4.26
N TYR A 74 -10.85 -12.34 -4.40
CA TYR A 74 -10.17 -13.00 -3.29
C TYR A 74 -9.71 -11.97 -2.23
N PHE A 75 -9.01 -10.93 -2.67
CA PHE A 75 -8.44 -9.91 -1.79
C PHE A 75 -9.53 -9.19 -0.98
N SER A 76 -10.64 -8.82 -1.61
CA SER A 76 -11.76 -8.15 -0.94
C SER A 76 -12.43 -9.03 0.11
N ARG A 77 -12.48 -10.35 -0.11
CA ARG A 77 -13.11 -11.31 0.80
C ARG A 77 -12.23 -11.60 2.02
N GLN A 78 -10.97 -11.92 1.81
CA GLN A 78 -10.06 -12.39 2.87
C GLN A 78 -8.62 -11.88 2.77
N GLY A 79 -8.04 -11.70 1.58
CA GLY A 79 -6.63 -11.38 1.39
C GLY A 79 -6.19 -10.08 2.08
N TRP A 80 -7.09 -9.13 2.26
CA TRP A 80 -6.78 -7.90 3.01
C TRP A 80 -6.44 -8.18 4.48
N ALA A 81 -6.99 -9.25 5.09
CA ALA A 81 -6.74 -9.65 6.46
C ALA A 81 -5.52 -10.60 6.60
N GLU A 82 -5.11 -11.22 5.49
CA GLU A 82 -3.90 -12.04 5.38
C GLU A 82 -2.68 -11.10 5.26
N ASN A 83 -2.41 -10.36 6.34
CA ASN A 83 -1.42 -9.29 6.44
C ASN A 83 -0.87 -9.28 7.87
N ILE A 84 0.34 -8.80 8.09
CA ILE A 84 0.97 -8.82 9.42
C ILE A 84 1.69 -7.48 9.66
N PRO A 85 1.36 -6.74 10.74
CA PRO A 85 2.16 -5.57 11.14
C PRO A 85 3.60 -5.97 11.46
N TYR A 86 4.57 -5.17 11.03
CA TYR A 86 5.96 -5.41 11.39
C TYR A 86 6.15 -5.30 12.92
N LYS A 87 7.00 -6.18 13.44
CA LYS A 87 7.31 -6.21 14.87
C LYS A 87 7.85 -4.85 15.34
N GLY A 88 7.31 -4.32 16.43
CA GLY A 88 7.71 -3.04 16.99
C GLY A 88 7.01 -1.83 16.34
N MET A 89 6.09 -2.06 15.38
CA MET A 89 5.43 -0.96 14.69
C MET A 89 4.55 -0.13 15.64
N ALA A 90 3.75 -0.77 16.48
CA ALA A 90 2.87 -0.06 17.41
C ALA A 90 3.67 0.82 18.38
N GLU A 91 4.75 0.29 18.94
CA GLU A 91 5.65 1.01 19.87
C GLU A 91 6.35 2.19 19.17
N LEU A 92 6.74 2.01 17.89
CA LEU A 92 7.30 3.10 17.09
C LEU A 92 6.28 4.21 16.88
N LEU A 93 5.05 3.87 16.47
CA LEU A 93 3.99 4.84 16.20
C LEU A 93 3.60 5.61 17.47
N GLU A 94 3.49 4.91 18.60
CA GLU A 94 3.24 5.53 19.91
C GLU A 94 4.35 6.52 20.28
N SER A 95 5.61 6.13 20.10
CA SER A 95 6.77 7.00 20.38
C SER A 95 6.78 8.26 19.52
N LEU A 96 6.46 8.12 18.22
CA LEU A 96 6.40 9.27 17.31
C LEU A 96 5.23 10.21 17.64
N GLN A 97 4.07 9.68 18.00
CA GLN A 97 2.95 10.50 18.51
C GLN A 97 3.31 11.21 19.82
N GLY A 98 3.95 10.50 20.76
CA GLY A 98 4.42 11.07 22.02
C GLY A 98 5.45 12.18 21.82
N ALA A 99 6.20 12.15 20.72
CA ALA A 99 7.09 13.21 20.31
C ALA A 99 6.38 14.40 19.63
N GLY A 100 5.06 14.37 19.48
CA GLY A 100 4.24 15.44 18.90
C GLY A 100 4.23 15.45 17.38
N LEU A 101 4.63 14.35 16.72
CA LEU A 101 4.62 14.24 15.27
C LEU A 101 3.21 13.86 14.78
N LYS A 102 2.79 14.46 13.66
CA LYS A 102 1.59 14.05 12.94
C LYS A 102 1.92 12.85 12.05
N LEU A 103 1.19 11.73 12.21
CA LEU A 103 1.39 10.52 11.42
C LEU A 103 0.29 10.39 10.37
N VAL A 104 0.66 10.06 9.13
CA VAL A 104 -0.26 9.95 8.00
C VAL A 104 0.13 8.72 7.17
N ILE A 105 -0.84 7.90 6.78
CA ILE A 105 -0.62 6.89 5.74
C ILE A 105 -0.77 7.55 4.38
N ALA A 106 0.18 7.26 3.48
CA ALA A 106 0.19 7.67 2.07
C ALA A 106 0.57 6.46 1.20
N THR A 107 -0.42 5.66 0.80
CA THR A 107 -0.20 4.38 0.11
C THR A 107 -0.86 4.31 -1.26
N SER A 108 -0.21 3.66 -2.21
CA SER A 108 -0.78 3.33 -3.53
C SER A 108 -1.88 2.24 -3.46
N LYS A 109 -2.02 1.58 -2.31
CA LYS A 109 -3.13 0.66 -2.05
C LYS A 109 -4.46 1.41 -2.05
N PRO A 110 -5.57 0.83 -2.55
CA PRO A 110 -6.90 1.45 -2.41
C PRO A 110 -7.22 1.81 -0.96
N GLU A 111 -7.69 3.03 -0.75
CA GLU A 111 -7.91 3.62 0.59
C GLU A 111 -8.84 2.75 1.45
N GLU A 112 -9.88 2.15 0.86
CA GLU A 112 -10.80 1.27 1.57
C GLU A 112 -10.11 0.07 2.22
N PHE A 113 -9.12 -0.53 1.54
CA PHE A 113 -8.34 -1.64 2.10
C PHE A 113 -7.31 -1.17 3.11
N ALA A 114 -6.67 -0.02 2.87
CA ALA A 114 -5.76 0.57 3.84
C ALA A 114 -6.47 0.83 5.17
N LEU A 115 -7.65 1.43 5.15
CA LEU A 115 -8.49 1.65 6.34
C LEU A 115 -8.82 0.33 7.04
N ARG A 116 -9.36 -0.66 6.32
CA ARG A 116 -9.74 -1.96 6.89
C ARG A 116 -8.56 -2.67 7.56
N ILE A 117 -7.37 -2.66 6.93
CA ILE A 117 -6.15 -3.26 7.47
C ILE A 117 -5.75 -2.54 8.76
N MET A 118 -5.69 -1.22 8.74
CA MET A 118 -5.26 -0.43 9.89
C MET A 118 -6.23 -0.54 11.08
N GLU A 119 -7.53 -0.61 10.83
CA GLU A 119 -8.55 -0.85 11.86
C GLU A 119 -8.44 -2.27 12.43
N HIS A 120 -8.29 -3.28 11.56
CA HIS A 120 -8.18 -4.68 11.95
C HIS A 120 -7.03 -4.92 12.94
N PHE A 121 -5.89 -4.29 12.70
CA PHE A 121 -4.72 -4.43 13.57
C PHE A 121 -4.65 -3.40 14.71
N GLY A 122 -5.68 -2.55 14.86
CA GLY A 122 -5.74 -1.55 15.93
C GLY A 122 -4.73 -0.40 15.74
N LEU A 123 -4.18 -0.24 14.54
CA LEU A 123 -3.17 0.78 14.24
C LEU A 123 -3.77 2.10 13.73
N ALA A 124 -5.04 2.11 13.35
CA ALA A 124 -5.70 3.30 12.79
C ALA A 124 -5.65 4.51 13.74
N ALA A 125 -5.76 4.27 15.05
CA ALA A 125 -5.77 5.32 16.08
C ALA A 125 -4.45 6.13 16.15
N TYR A 126 -3.35 5.60 15.66
CA TYR A 126 -2.08 6.31 15.63
C TYR A 126 -2.00 7.35 14.49
N PHE A 127 -2.85 7.24 13.49
CA PHE A 127 -2.75 8.07 12.30
C PHE A 127 -3.79 9.18 12.27
N HIS A 128 -3.33 10.40 12.01
CA HIS A 128 -4.19 11.56 11.81
C HIS A 128 -5.06 11.40 10.55
N ARG A 129 -4.51 10.75 9.50
CA ARG A 129 -5.19 10.41 8.25
C ARG A 129 -4.62 9.12 7.66
N ILE A 130 -5.50 8.38 6.98
CA ILE A 130 -5.15 7.26 6.13
C ILE A 130 -5.59 7.64 4.73
N CYS A 131 -4.62 7.81 3.83
CA CYS A 131 -4.84 8.22 2.45
C CYS A 131 -4.31 7.13 1.52
N GLY A 132 -5.13 6.73 0.58
CA GLY A 132 -4.83 5.70 -0.41
C GLY A 132 -5.36 6.07 -1.78
N ALA A 133 -5.07 5.21 -2.76
CA ALA A 133 -5.57 5.38 -4.12
C ALA A 133 -7.12 5.31 -4.18
N GLN A 134 -7.71 6.05 -5.10
CA GLN A 134 -9.11 5.89 -5.46
C GLN A 134 -9.25 4.67 -6.35
N ARG A 135 -10.19 3.77 -6.05
CA ARG A 135 -10.31 2.45 -6.68
C ARG A 135 -10.43 2.47 -8.20
N GLU A 136 -11.09 3.47 -8.76
CA GLU A 136 -11.36 3.59 -10.20
C GLU A 136 -10.42 4.53 -10.94
N ASP A 137 -9.55 5.25 -10.21
CA ASP A 137 -8.60 6.21 -10.76
C ASP A 137 -7.16 5.70 -10.65
N ARG A 138 -6.65 5.13 -11.76
CA ARG A 138 -5.27 4.64 -11.85
C ARG A 138 -4.24 5.75 -11.60
N ALA A 139 -4.54 6.99 -11.98
CA ALA A 139 -3.63 8.12 -11.78
C ALA A 139 -3.49 8.45 -10.28
N SER A 140 -4.54 8.24 -9.49
CA SER A 140 -4.50 8.44 -8.04
C SER A 140 -3.58 7.46 -7.31
N ALA A 141 -3.24 6.32 -7.94
CA ALA A 141 -2.34 5.32 -7.36
C ALA A 141 -0.85 5.66 -7.56
N GLN A 142 -0.52 6.68 -8.36
CA GLN A 142 0.85 7.17 -8.48
C GLN A 142 1.31 7.76 -7.15
N LYS A 143 2.51 7.39 -6.69
CA LYS A 143 2.96 7.76 -5.34
C LYS A 143 3.02 9.28 -5.13
N GLY A 144 3.45 10.06 -6.10
CA GLY A 144 3.43 11.53 -6.02
C GLY A 144 2.02 12.08 -5.79
N SER A 145 1.02 11.55 -6.52
CA SER A 145 -0.39 11.94 -6.36
C SER A 145 -0.92 11.61 -4.96
N VAL A 146 -0.60 10.41 -4.46
CA VAL A 146 -1.00 9.97 -3.10
C VAL A 146 -0.37 10.86 -2.04
N VAL A 147 0.93 11.14 -2.14
CA VAL A 147 1.66 11.98 -1.17
C VAL A 147 1.10 13.41 -1.18
N ALA A 148 0.87 13.99 -2.35
CA ALA A 148 0.26 15.32 -2.48
C ALA A 148 -1.15 15.37 -1.84
N ASP A 149 -1.99 14.36 -2.10
CA ASP A 149 -3.32 14.27 -1.50
C ASP A 149 -3.25 14.09 0.03
N ALA A 150 -2.33 13.25 0.51
CA ALA A 150 -2.12 13.03 1.93
C ALA A 150 -1.69 14.31 2.68
N LEU A 151 -0.76 15.07 2.12
CA LEU A 151 -0.33 16.37 2.67
C LEU A 151 -1.51 17.36 2.72
N ARG A 152 -2.25 17.48 1.63
CA ARG A 152 -3.42 18.37 1.53
C ARG A 152 -4.50 17.99 2.54
N ARG A 153 -4.90 16.70 2.59
CA ARG A 153 -6.00 16.20 3.46
C ARG A 153 -5.63 16.21 4.93
N SER A 154 -4.36 16.09 5.26
CA SER A 154 -3.87 16.17 6.64
C SER A 154 -3.66 17.60 7.13
N GLY A 155 -3.81 18.61 6.25
CA GLY A 155 -3.51 20.00 6.59
C GLY A 155 -2.04 20.17 7.01
N THR A 156 -1.13 19.49 6.31
CA THR A 156 0.30 19.61 6.55
C THR A 156 0.85 20.82 5.80
N ASP A 157 1.30 21.81 6.54
CA ASP A 157 1.83 23.09 6.06
C ASP A 157 3.31 23.30 6.41
N GLY A 158 3.96 22.28 7.00
CA GLY A 158 5.35 22.30 7.43
C GLY A 158 6.17 21.15 6.89
N PRO A 159 7.43 21.03 7.36
CA PRO A 159 8.34 19.98 6.90
C PRO A 159 7.80 18.59 7.19
N ALA A 160 7.74 17.75 6.15
CA ALA A 160 7.30 16.37 6.23
C ALA A 160 8.41 15.42 5.76
N VAL A 161 8.36 14.16 6.20
CA VAL A 161 9.24 13.10 5.74
C VAL A 161 8.39 11.90 5.31
N MET A 162 8.79 11.23 4.22
CA MET A 162 8.20 9.99 3.76
C MET A 162 9.04 8.81 4.20
N VAL A 163 8.40 7.80 4.77
CA VAL A 163 8.97 6.49 5.11
C VAL A 163 8.30 5.45 4.21
N GLY A 164 9.11 4.69 3.48
CA GLY A 164 8.65 3.68 2.55
C GLY A 164 9.79 2.73 2.18
N ASP A 165 9.45 1.60 1.58
CA ASP A 165 10.41 0.54 1.22
C ASP A 165 10.82 0.57 -0.26
N ARG A 166 10.23 1.48 -1.07
CA ARG A 166 10.40 1.48 -2.52
C ARG A 166 10.93 2.79 -3.07
N ARG A 167 11.59 2.69 -4.24
CA ARG A 167 12.04 3.85 -5.02
C ARG A 167 10.91 4.85 -5.32
N PHE A 168 9.67 4.35 -5.46
CA PHE A 168 8.50 5.20 -5.74
C PHE A 168 8.15 6.11 -4.57
N ASP A 169 8.39 5.67 -3.32
CA ASP A 169 8.19 6.50 -2.12
C ASP A 169 9.16 7.66 -2.11
N VAL A 170 10.42 7.39 -2.42
CA VAL A 170 11.45 8.42 -2.55
C VAL A 170 11.12 9.40 -3.67
N ALA A 171 10.78 8.89 -4.86
CA ALA A 171 10.43 9.74 -6.01
C ALA A 171 9.21 10.61 -5.71
N GLY A 172 8.11 10.03 -5.20
CA GLY A 172 6.89 10.76 -4.87
C GLY A 172 7.11 11.82 -3.77
N ALA A 173 7.98 11.52 -2.80
CA ALA A 173 8.37 12.50 -1.78
C ALA A 173 9.15 13.67 -2.40
N HIS A 174 10.11 13.40 -3.30
CA HIS A 174 10.89 14.45 -3.97
C HIS A 174 10.04 15.39 -4.84
N GLU A 175 8.95 14.88 -5.41
CA GLU A 175 8.03 15.68 -6.21
C GLU A 175 7.15 16.61 -5.36
N THR A 176 6.91 16.27 -4.09
CA THR A 176 5.80 16.87 -3.30
C THR A 176 6.24 17.43 -1.96
N VAL A 177 7.31 16.92 -1.35
CA VAL A 177 7.81 17.35 -0.03
C VAL A 177 8.95 18.34 -0.22
N SER A 178 8.81 19.56 0.32
CA SER A 178 9.91 20.53 0.33
C SER A 178 11.02 20.05 1.24
N TYR A 179 12.17 19.73 0.65
CA TYR A 179 13.42 19.58 1.37
C TYR A 179 14.02 20.98 1.59
N THR A 180 13.92 21.49 2.76
CA THR A 180 14.70 22.65 3.21
C THR A 180 15.62 22.25 4.34
#